data_aad532a835f8b26f566031c1d95ff2c9
#
_entry.id   aad532a835f8b26f566031c1d95ff2c9
#
_cell.length_a   1.000
_cell.length_b   1.000
_cell.length_c   1.000
_cell.angle_alpha   90.00
_cell.angle_beta   90.00
_cell.angle_gamma   90.00
#
_symmetry.space_group_name_H-M   'P 1'
#
loop_
_entity.id
_entity.type
_entity.pdbx_description
1 polymer ?
#
loop_
_entity_poly.entity_id
_entity_poly.type
_entity_poly.pdbx_seq_one_letter_code
_entity_poly.pdbx_strand_id
1 'polypeptide(L)'
;VIDGQTWHYPSRAECLSCHTNAAGGSLGLETLQLNRTQTYPATGRTANQLDTYNAIGLLSAPMDPDLKNAALGTPDSSAALELRARSYLHANCANCHRPGGTTQANMDLRYDTAFTDMGICEATPQNGNLGITDARLFAPGEPARSLILERISRLDSTRMPPSSSNVVDPAGIALIADWITAVSSCN
;
A
#
# COMPACT_ATOMS: atom_id res chain seq x y z
N VAL A 1 26.55 -3.93 0.32
CA VAL A 1 25.93 -5.24 0.60
C VAL A 1 25.89 -5.42 2.11
N ILE A 2 24.72 -5.75 2.65
CA ILE A 2 24.51 -6.05 4.07
C ILE A 2 23.83 -7.43 4.12
N ASP A 3 24.41 -8.37 4.85
CA ASP A 3 23.92 -9.76 4.97
C ASP A 3 23.63 -10.46 3.62
N GLY A 4 24.46 -10.20 2.63
CA GLY A 4 24.31 -10.74 1.27
C GLY A 4 23.31 -10.00 0.38
N GLN A 5 22.55 -9.04 0.93
CA GLN A 5 21.59 -8.22 0.22
C GLN A 5 22.24 -6.92 -0.27
N THR A 6 22.06 -6.60 -1.55
CA THR A 6 22.44 -5.29 -2.08
C THR A 6 21.36 -4.28 -1.74
N TRP A 7 21.74 -3.23 -1.02
CA TRP A 7 20.86 -2.12 -0.67
C TRP A 7 21.17 -0.91 -1.52
N HIS A 8 20.12 -0.29 -2.07
CA HIS A 8 20.20 1.00 -2.71
C HIS A 8 19.91 2.10 -1.67
N TYR A 9 20.81 3.06 -1.53
CA TYR A 9 20.60 4.25 -0.72
C TYR A 9 20.13 5.38 -1.66
N PRO A 10 18.85 5.77 -1.61
CA PRO A 10 18.32 6.75 -2.55
C PRO A 10 19.02 8.11 -2.41
N SER A 11 19.23 8.77 -3.54
CA SER A 11 19.60 10.18 -3.58
C SER A 11 18.45 11.04 -3.08
N ARG A 12 18.75 12.31 -2.75
CA ARG A 12 17.70 13.26 -2.35
C ARG A 12 16.59 13.41 -3.38
N ALA A 13 16.92 13.39 -4.66
CA ALA A 13 15.94 13.47 -5.74
C ALA A 13 15.02 12.24 -5.76
N GLU A 14 15.58 11.04 -5.56
CA GLU A 14 14.78 9.81 -5.44
C GLU A 14 13.91 9.80 -4.20
N CYS A 15 14.37 10.32 -3.05
CA CYS A 15 13.54 10.48 -1.87
C CYS A 15 12.32 11.37 -2.15
N LEU A 16 12.54 12.51 -2.82
CA LEU A 16 11.47 13.47 -3.15
C LEU A 16 10.46 12.95 -4.20
N SER A 17 10.75 11.85 -4.89
CA SER A 17 9.77 11.22 -5.77
C SER A 17 8.58 10.61 -5.01
N CYS A 18 8.77 10.27 -3.72
CA CYS A 18 7.72 9.74 -2.84
C CYS A 18 7.32 10.75 -1.76
N HIS A 19 8.30 11.49 -1.17
CA HIS A 19 8.06 12.52 -0.15
C HIS A 19 7.52 13.81 -0.76
N THR A 20 6.31 13.75 -1.31
CA THR A 20 5.65 14.86 -2.02
C THR A 20 4.65 15.60 -1.13
N ASN A 21 4.21 16.79 -1.55
CA ASN A 21 3.13 17.51 -0.89
C ASN A 21 1.81 16.70 -0.93
N ALA A 22 1.55 15.99 -2.03
CA ALA A 22 0.38 15.12 -2.15
C ALA A 22 0.39 13.96 -1.14
N ALA A 23 1.58 13.46 -0.79
CA ALA A 23 1.77 12.45 0.25
C ALA A 23 1.85 13.02 1.67
N GLY A 24 1.74 14.36 1.84
CA GLY A 24 1.88 15.01 3.14
C GLY A 24 3.35 15.20 3.56
N GLY A 25 4.31 14.93 2.69
CA GLY A 25 5.75 15.05 2.93
C GLY A 25 6.35 13.88 3.75
N SER A 26 5.70 13.45 4.82
CA SER A 26 6.08 12.25 5.58
C SER A 26 5.31 11.02 5.03
N LEU A 27 6.01 9.88 4.86
CA LEU A 27 5.39 8.63 4.40
C LEU A 27 4.96 7.72 5.58
N GLY A 28 5.13 8.17 6.79
CA GLY A 28 4.73 7.58 8.07
C GLY A 28 4.88 8.64 9.14
N LEU A 29 4.32 8.50 10.30
CA LEU A 29 3.43 7.49 10.83
C LEU A 29 2.01 7.68 10.27
N GLU A 30 1.35 6.58 9.93
CA GLU A 30 -0.03 6.59 9.41
C GLU A 30 -0.99 6.21 10.55
N THR A 31 -1.97 7.06 10.83
CA THR A 31 -2.93 6.86 11.91
C THR A 31 -3.67 5.52 11.79
N LEU A 32 -4.11 5.16 10.58
CA LEU A 32 -4.84 3.92 10.34
C LEU A 32 -3.97 2.67 10.58
N GLN A 33 -2.66 2.75 10.35
CA GLN A 33 -1.70 1.67 10.66
C GLN A 33 -1.44 1.55 12.16
N LEU A 34 -1.44 2.67 12.88
CA LEU A 34 -1.22 2.72 14.32
C LEU A 34 -2.45 2.30 15.13
N ASN A 35 -3.63 2.29 14.52
CA ASN A 35 -4.87 1.89 15.19
C ASN A 35 -4.95 0.38 15.35
N ARG A 36 -4.08 -0.17 16.18
CA ARG A 36 -4.02 -1.61 16.49
C ARG A 36 -3.58 -1.85 17.92
N THR A 37 -3.96 -3.00 18.44
CA THR A 37 -3.48 -3.48 19.73
C THR A 37 -2.01 -3.93 19.61
N GLN A 38 -1.19 -3.47 20.54
CA GLN A 38 0.24 -3.79 20.64
C GLN A 38 0.60 -4.22 22.06
N THR A 39 1.41 -5.26 22.19
CA THR A 39 2.05 -5.59 23.45
C THR A 39 3.39 -4.86 23.55
N TYR A 40 3.58 -4.12 24.64
CA TYR A 40 4.80 -3.35 24.91
C TYR A 40 5.77 -4.20 25.75
N PRO A 41 6.86 -4.71 25.17
CA PRO A 41 7.74 -5.69 25.86
C PRO A 41 8.33 -5.16 27.17
N ALA A 42 8.64 -3.85 27.21
CA ALA A 42 9.25 -3.23 28.39
C ALA A 42 8.34 -3.23 29.63
N THR A 43 7.01 -3.32 29.46
CA THR A 43 6.05 -3.22 30.56
C THR A 43 5.13 -4.44 30.64
N GLY A 44 5.12 -5.31 29.63
CA GLY A 44 4.18 -6.42 29.48
C GLY A 44 2.72 -5.99 29.23
N ARG A 45 2.46 -4.69 29.09
CA ARG A 45 1.09 -4.17 28.87
C ARG A 45 0.68 -4.36 27.41
N THR A 46 -0.59 -4.68 27.22
CA THR A 46 -1.23 -4.76 25.90
C THR A 46 -2.30 -3.70 25.82
N ALA A 47 -2.22 -2.81 24.84
CA ALA A 47 -3.15 -1.70 24.63
C ALA A 47 -3.16 -1.26 23.15
N ASN A 48 -4.21 -0.56 22.73
CA ASN A 48 -4.21 0.11 21.42
C ASN A 48 -3.12 1.20 21.40
N GLN A 49 -2.36 1.28 20.31
CA GLN A 49 -1.23 2.22 20.18
C GLN A 49 -1.70 3.68 20.26
N LEU A 50 -2.80 4.01 19.61
CA LEU A 50 -3.32 5.37 19.61
C LEU A 50 -3.83 5.79 21.00
N ASP A 51 -4.49 4.88 21.71
CA ASP A 51 -4.89 5.12 23.11
C ASP A 51 -3.67 5.32 24.01
N THR A 52 -2.60 4.56 23.77
CA THR A 52 -1.34 4.70 24.49
C THR A 52 -0.72 6.07 24.22
N TYR A 53 -0.65 6.51 22.97
CA TYR A 53 -0.10 7.81 22.59
C TYR A 53 -0.90 8.97 23.19
N ASN A 54 -2.23 8.85 23.19
CA ASN A 54 -3.10 9.82 23.85
C ASN A 54 -2.85 9.87 25.37
N ALA A 55 -2.75 8.71 26.03
CA ALA A 55 -2.58 8.60 27.47
C ALA A 55 -1.24 9.16 27.97
N ILE A 56 -0.16 9.07 27.16
CA ILE A 56 1.16 9.63 27.50
C ILE A 56 1.35 11.07 27.01
N GLY A 57 0.30 11.70 26.44
CA GLY A 57 0.36 13.09 25.97
C GLY A 57 1.20 13.30 24.71
N LEU A 58 1.40 12.26 23.90
CA LEU A 58 2.15 12.37 22.63
C LEU A 58 1.34 13.06 21.54
N LEU A 59 0.02 12.99 21.62
CA LEU A 59 -0.88 13.64 20.67
C LEU A 59 -1.20 15.06 21.15
N SER A 60 -1.09 16.04 20.24
CA SER A 60 -1.36 17.46 20.54
C SER A 60 -2.86 17.79 20.71
N ALA A 61 -3.74 16.91 20.27
CA ALA A 61 -5.20 17.02 20.41
C ALA A 61 -5.80 15.63 20.59
N PRO A 62 -7.02 15.52 21.19
CA PRO A 62 -7.77 14.27 21.22
C PRO A 62 -7.97 13.74 19.81
N MET A 63 -7.88 12.42 19.67
CA MET A 63 -8.06 11.79 18.38
C MET A 63 -9.54 11.81 17.96
N ASP A 64 -9.78 12.07 16.67
CA ASP A 64 -11.08 11.96 16.06
C ASP A 64 -11.65 10.53 16.28
N PRO A 65 -12.86 10.39 16.85
CA PRO A 65 -13.50 9.10 17.05
C PRO A 65 -13.67 8.28 15.75
N ASP A 66 -13.89 8.94 14.61
CA ASP A 66 -14.05 8.25 13.33
C ASP A 66 -12.73 7.63 12.85
N LEU A 67 -11.62 8.32 13.02
CA LEU A 67 -10.28 7.76 12.78
C LEU A 67 -9.96 6.60 13.73
N LYS A 68 -10.47 6.67 14.97
CA LYS A 68 -10.30 5.58 15.94
C LYS A 68 -11.05 4.31 15.55
N ASN A 69 -12.14 4.43 14.81
CA ASN A 69 -12.92 3.30 14.33
C ASN A 69 -12.40 2.69 13.02
N ALA A 70 -11.46 3.36 12.35
CA ALA A 70 -10.85 2.88 11.11
C ALA A 70 -9.45 2.32 11.39
N ALA A 71 -9.15 1.16 10.84
CA ALA A 71 -7.84 0.50 10.95
C ALA A 71 -7.49 -0.21 9.64
N LEU A 72 -6.22 -0.18 9.25
CA LEU A 72 -5.74 -1.00 8.14
C LEU A 72 -5.62 -2.47 8.57
N GLY A 73 -6.10 -3.37 7.73
CA GLY A 73 -5.91 -4.80 7.93
C GLY A 73 -4.48 -5.23 7.60
N THR A 74 -3.85 -6.06 8.46
CA THR A 74 -2.57 -6.67 8.09
C THR A 74 -2.78 -7.81 7.10
N PRO A 75 -1.79 -8.15 6.25
CA PRO A 75 -1.93 -9.20 5.24
C PRO A 75 -2.38 -10.56 5.81
N ASP A 76 -2.01 -10.87 7.04
CA ASP A 76 -2.27 -12.11 7.77
C ASP A 76 -3.46 -12.05 8.74
N SER A 77 -4.15 -10.90 8.84
CA SER A 77 -5.30 -10.75 9.72
C SER A 77 -6.52 -11.54 9.24
N SER A 78 -7.50 -11.71 10.12
CA SER A 78 -8.82 -12.29 9.79
C SER A 78 -9.78 -11.33 9.08
N ALA A 79 -9.33 -10.13 8.74
CA ALA A 79 -10.14 -9.16 8.01
C ALA A 79 -10.49 -9.67 6.59
N ALA A 80 -11.56 -9.12 6.02
CA ALA A 80 -11.96 -9.46 4.65
C ALA A 80 -10.81 -9.28 3.65
N LEU A 81 -10.74 -10.16 2.64
CA LEU A 81 -9.65 -10.19 1.67
C LEU A 81 -9.44 -8.83 0.99
N GLU A 82 -10.51 -8.20 0.52
CA GLU A 82 -10.44 -6.87 -0.10
C GLU A 82 -9.87 -5.82 0.88
N LEU A 83 -10.29 -5.83 2.13
CA LEU A 83 -9.80 -4.92 3.15
C LEU A 83 -8.29 -5.07 3.35
N ARG A 84 -7.79 -6.30 3.44
CA ARG A 84 -6.35 -6.59 3.57
C ARG A 84 -5.57 -6.14 2.34
N ALA A 85 -6.06 -6.46 1.14
CA ALA A 85 -5.43 -6.10 -0.13
C ALA A 85 -5.38 -4.57 -0.31
N ARG A 86 -6.47 -3.86 -0.06
CA ARG A 86 -6.53 -2.41 -0.14
C ARG A 86 -5.65 -1.73 0.92
N SER A 87 -5.58 -2.30 2.12
CA SER A 87 -4.65 -1.84 3.17
C SER A 87 -3.19 -2.00 2.74
N TYR A 88 -2.86 -3.11 2.10
CA TYR A 88 -1.52 -3.35 1.54
C TYR A 88 -1.17 -2.32 0.46
N LEU A 89 -2.08 -2.05 -0.47
CA LEU A 89 -1.90 -1.04 -1.51
C LEU A 89 -1.80 0.38 -0.94
N HIS A 90 -2.61 0.70 0.08
CA HIS A 90 -2.51 1.98 0.76
C HIS A 90 -1.14 2.18 1.39
N ALA A 91 -0.67 1.22 2.17
CA ALA A 91 0.58 1.32 2.90
C ALA A 91 1.82 1.42 1.98
N ASN A 92 1.82 0.71 0.85
CA ASN A 92 2.99 0.57 0.00
C ASN A 92 2.96 1.42 -1.27
N CYS A 93 1.79 1.82 -1.76
CA CYS A 93 1.62 2.40 -3.10
C CYS A 93 0.95 3.77 -3.09
N ALA A 94 0.01 4.03 -2.16
CA ALA A 94 -0.79 5.24 -2.15
C ALA A 94 0.02 6.53 -1.87
N ASN A 95 1.25 6.43 -1.40
CA ASN A 95 2.13 7.59 -1.28
C ASN A 95 2.41 8.27 -2.63
N CYS A 96 2.49 7.48 -3.70
CA CYS A 96 2.69 7.96 -5.06
C CYS A 96 1.40 7.87 -5.90
N HIS A 97 0.60 6.79 -5.73
CA HIS A 97 -0.62 6.54 -6.50
C HIS A 97 -1.83 7.15 -5.81
N ARG A 98 -1.98 8.45 -5.95
CA ARG A 98 -3.08 9.29 -5.46
C ARG A 98 -3.24 10.55 -6.31
N PRO A 99 -4.36 11.28 -6.23
CA PRO A 99 -4.51 12.58 -6.88
C PRO A 99 -3.37 13.53 -6.51
N GLY A 100 -2.73 14.13 -7.52
CA GLY A 100 -1.57 15.02 -7.34
C GLY A 100 -0.27 14.30 -6.98
N GLY A 101 -0.24 12.98 -6.98
CA GLY A 101 0.98 12.18 -6.82
C GLY A 101 1.90 12.26 -8.04
N THR A 102 3.08 11.64 -7.94
CA THR A 102 4.14 11.73 -8.97
C THR A 102 3.97 10.75 -10.12
N THR A 103 2.97 9.88 -10.08
CA THR A 103 2.77 8.86 -11.11
C THR A 103 1.99 9.41 -12.30
N GLN A 104 2.27 8.88 -13.50
CA GLN A 104 1.49 9.19 -14.71
C GLN A 104 0.18 8.39 -14.74
N ALA A 105 0.06 7.32 -13.97
CA ALA A 105 -1.13 6.50 -13.90
C ALA A 105 -2.23 7.24 -13.12
N ASN A 106 -3.39 7.39 -13.75
CA ASN A 106 -4.55 8.01 -13.10
C ASN A 106 -5.26 6.98 -12.22
N MET A 107 -4.63 6.64 -11.08
CA MET A 107 -5.16 5.72 -10.09
C MET A 107 -5.05 6.31 -8.68
N ASP A 108 -5.97 5.94 -7.82
CA ASP A 108 -5.98 6.29 -6.41
C ASP A 108 -6.03 5.01 -5.56
N LEU A 109 -4.90 4.68 -4.93
CA LEU A 109 -4.75 3.46 -4.13
C LEU A 109 -4.91 3.72 -2.63
N ARG A 110 -5.48 4.87 -2.26
CA ARG A 110 -5.79 5.15 -0.86
C ARG A 110 -6.89 4.22 -0.35
N TYR A 111 -6.80 3.90 0.93
CA TYR A 111 -7.73 2.98 1.59
C TYR A 111 -9.19 3.45 1.59
N ASP A 112 -9.41 4.76 1.71
CA ASP A 112 -10.72 5.41 1.73
C ASP A 112 -11.36 5.56 0.34
N THR A 113 -10.60 5.37 -0.74
CA THR A 113 -11.13 5.41 -2.11
C THR A 113 -11.89 4.13 -2.41
N ALA A 114 -13.16 4.22 -2.81
CA ALA A 114 -13.94 3.04 -3.18
C ALA A 114 -13.30 2.30 -4.37
N PHE A 115 -13.44 0.97 -4.44
CA PHE A 115 -12.82 0.16 -5.51
C PHE A 115 -13.20 0.66 -6.92
N THR A 116 -14.47 1.04 -7.11
CA THR A 116 -14.98 1.62 -8.36
C THR A 116 -14.29 2.93 -8.76
N ASP A 117 -13.78 3.67 -7.77
CA ASP A 117 -13.19 5.01 -7.96
C ASP A 117 -11.65 4.97 -7.99
N MET A 118 -11.05 3.81 -7.70
CA MET A 118 -9.59 3.65 -7.71
C MET A 118 -8.95 3.85 -9.10
N GLY A 119 -9.75 3.80 -10.18
CA GLY A 119 -9.26 3.97 -11.55
C GLY A 119 -8.37 2.83 -12.05
N ILE A 120 -8.45 1.64 -11.45
CA ILE A 120 -7.61 0.48 -11.80
C ILE A 120 -8.37 -0.61 -12.54
N CYS A 121 -9.65 -0.82 -12.21
CA CYS A 121 -10.42 -1.95 -12.71
C CYS A 121 -10.65 -1.82 -14.21
N GLU A 122 -10.27 -2.84 -14.99
CA GLU A 122 -10.27 -2.88 -16.46
C GLU A 122 -9.56 -1.68 -17.13
N ALA A 123 -8.81 -0.89 -16.38
CA ALA A 123 -8.11 0.26 -16.91
C ALA A 123 -6.91 -0.14 -17.78
N THR A 124 -6.78 0.53 -18.93
CA THR A 124 -5.65 0.30 -19.85
C THR A 124 -4.36 0.86 -19.26
N PRO A 125 -3.24 0.10 -19.31
CA PRO A 125 -1.95 0.58 -18.84
C PRO A 125 -1.44 1.78 -19.65
N GLN A 126 -0.94 2.81 -18.97
CA GLN A 126 -0.39 4.01 -19.60
C GLN A 126 1.12 3.89 -19.88
N ASN A 127 1.83 3.07 -19.10
CA ASN A 127 3.29 2.89 -19.18
C ASN A 127 3.68 1.47 -19.65
N GLY A 128 3.10 1.07 -20.80
CA GLY A 128 3.37 -0.23 -21.42
C GLY A 128 2.70 -1.41 -20.71
N ASN A 129 2.54 -2.48 -21.45
CA ASN A 129 1.82 -3.69 -21.02
C ASN A 129 2.76 -4.83 -20.56
N LEU A 130 4.06 -4.59 -20.45
CA LEU A 130 5.09 -5.58 -20.08
C LEU A 130 5.11 -6.84 -20.98
N GLY A 131 4.61 -6.74 -22.22
CA GLY A 131 4.49 -7.88 -23.14
C GLY A 131 3.28 -8.76 -22.87
N ILE A 132 2.38 -8.39 -21.97
CA ILE A 132 1.18 -9.15 -21.64
C ILE A 132 0.05 -8.74 -22.59
N THR A 133 -0.51 -9.73 -23.30
CA THR A 133 -1.66 -9.53 -24.19
C THR A 133 -2.89 -9.12 -23.38
N ASP A 134 -3.60 -8.09 -23.86
CA ASP A 134 -4.81 -7.56 -23.21
C ASP A 134 -4.63 -7.17 -21.73
N ALA A 135 -3.42 -6.76 -21.35
CA ALA A 135 -3.12 -6.32 -19.99
C ALA A 135 -4.06 -5.20 -19.51
N ARG A 136 -4.42 -5.27 -18.25
CA ARG A 136 -5.13 -4.22 -17.50
C ARG A 136 -4.34 -3.82 -16.28
N LEU A 137 -4.62 -2.67 -15.70
CA LEU A 137 -4.06 -2.35 -14.39
C LEU A 137 -4.53 -3.37 -13.35
N PHE A 138 -5.82 -3.70 -13.38
CA PHE A 138 -6.46 -4.76 -12.58
C PHE A 138 -7.50 -5.46 -13.48
N ALA A 139 -7.30 -6.73 -13.81
CA ALA A 139 -8.22 -7.55 -14.59
C ALA A 139 -8.98 -8.49 -13.62
N PRO A 140 -10.29 -8.29 -13.37
CA PRO A 140 -11.06 -9.13 -12.47
C PRO A 140 -10.98 -10.63 -12.86
N GLY A 141 -10.67 -11.48 -11.87
CA GLY A 141 -10.52 -12.91 -12.07
C GLY A 141 -9.26 -13.36 -12.80
N GLU A 142 -8.42 -12.43 -13.29
CA GLU A 142 -7.29 -12.73 -14.18
C GLU A 142 -5.96 -12.14 -13.67
N PRO A 143 -5.33 -12.75 -12.64
CA PRO A 143 -4.04 -12.27 -12.09
C PRO A 143 -2.95 -12.11 -13.15
N ALA A 144 -2.87 -13.04 -14.12
CA ALA A 144 -1.85 -13.03 -15.17
C ALA A 144 -1.97 -11.85 -16.16
N ARG A 145 -3.13 -11.18 -16.21
CA ARG A 145 -3.36 -9.97 -17.03
C ARG A 145 -3.29 -8.68 -16.21
N SER A 146 -3.11 -8.78 -14.91
CA SER A 146 -3.15 -7.66 -13.97
C SER A 146 -1.75 -7.08 -13.73
N LEU A 147 -1.47 -5.89 -14.27
CA LEU A 147 -0.14 -5.27 -14.17
C LEU A 147 0.23 -4.86 -12.75
N ILE A 148 -0.74 -4.60 -11.89
CA ILE A 148 -0.49 -4.32 -10.48
C ILE A 148 0.25 -5.48 -9.81
N LEU A 149 -0.17 -6.73 -10.09
CA LEU A 149 0.47 -7.94 -9.59
C LEU A 149 1.84 -8.16 -10.23
N GLU A 150 1.89 -8.02 -11.56
CA GLU A 150 3.14 -8.23 -12.31
C GLU A 150 4.25 -7.29 -11.85
N ARG A 151 3.94 -6.00 -11.64
CA ARG A 151 4.94 -5.01 -11.24
C ARG A 151 5.47 -5.19 -9.81
N ILE A 152 4.65 -5.64 -8.86
CA ILE A 152 5.11 -5.91 -7.48
C ILE A 152 5.91 -7.22 -7.38
N SER A 153 5.82 -8.09 -8.39
CA SER A 153 6.54 -9.37 -8.48
C SER A 153 7.94 -9.23 -9.08
N ARG A 154 8.33 -8.04 -9.55
CA ARG A 154 9.58 -7.81 -10.28
C ARG A 154 10.62 -7.07 -9.44
N LEU A 155 11.90 -7.24 -9.82
CA LEU A 155 13.03 -6.47 -9.30
C LEU A 155 13.79 -5.71 -10.40
N ASP A 156 13.36 -5.81 -11.66
CA ASP A 156 13.93 -5.08 -12.79
C ASP A 156 13.47 -3.58 -12.82
N SER A 157 13.80 -2.88 -13.89
CA SER A 157 13.44 -1.46 -14.08
C SER A 157 11.94 -1.19 -14.17
N THR A 158 11.13 -2.23 -14.29
CA THR A 158 9.66 -2.12 -14.39
C THR A 158 8.95 -2.41 -13.07
N ARG A 159 9.72 -2.71 -12.00
CA ARG A 159 9.19 -3.01 -10.67
C ARG A 159 8.41 -1.85 -10.06
N MET A 160 7.52 -2.17 -9.14
CA MET A 160 6.88 -1.20 -8.23
C MET A 160 7.01 -1.69 -6.78
N PRO A 161 7.38 -0.81 -5.86
CA PRO A 161 7.85 0.57 -6.03
C PRO A 161 9.15 0.65 -6.85
N PRO A 162 9.39 1.75 -7.61
CA PRO A 162 10.55 1.84 -8.51
C PRO A 162 11.89 2.02 -7.77
N SER A 163 11.83 2.42 -6.51
CA SER A 163 12.98 2.62 -5.63
C SER A 163 12.75 1.93 -4.29
N SER A 164 13.83 1.60 -3.59
CA SER A 164 13.83 0.97 -2.25
C SER A 164 13.11 -0.39 -2.15
N SER A 165 12.87 -1.07 -3.27
CA SER A 165 12.29 -2.40 -3.36
C SER A 165 13.31 -3.40 -3.91
N ASN A 166 14.19 -3.89 -3.03
CA ASN A 166 15.29 -4.81 -3.43
C ASN A 166 14.95 -6.28 -3.16
N VAL A 167 13.80 -6.53 -2.54
CA VAL A 167 13.29 -7.87 -2.23
C VAL A 167 11.80 -7.89 -2.57
N VAL A 168 11.34 -8.95 -3.22
CA VAL A 168 9.90 -9.19 -3.42
C VAL A 168 9.25 -9.59 -2.09
N ASP A 169 8.01 -9.17 -1.90
CA ASP A 169 7.16 -9.59 -0.78
C ASP A 169 6.21 -10.73 -1.21
N PRO A 170 6.54 -12.00 -0.95
CA PRO A 170 5.70 -13.12 -1.37
C PRO A 170 4.31 -13.09 -0.75
N ALA A 171 4.18 -12.59 0.48
CA ALA A 171 2.89 -12.51 1.17
C ALA A 171 1.99 -11.45 0.54
N GLY A 172 2.55 -10.28 0.22
CA GLY A 172 1.84 -9.22 -0.50
C GLY A 172 1.43 -9.64 -1.91
N ILE A 173 2.31 -10.34 -2.64
CA ILE A 173 2.01 -10.89 -3.97
C ILE A 173 0.84 -11.89 -3.89
N ALA A 174 0.89 -12.84 -2.97
CA ALA A 174 -0.19 -13.81 -2.78
C ALA A 174 -1.51 -13.12 -2.43
N LEU A 175 -1.48 -12.17 -1.51
CA LEU A 175 -2.66 -11.39 -1.11
C LEU A 175 -3.31 -10.66 -2.30
N ILE A 176 -2.53 -9.99 -3.13
CA ILE A 176 -3.04 -9.27 -4.30
C ILE A 176 -3.55 -10.24 -5.37
N ALA A 177 -2.86 -11.36 -5.59
CA ALA A 177 -3.30 -12.40 -6.53
C ALA A 177 -4.65 -13.01 -6.10
N ASP A 178 -4.80 -13.32 -4.82
CA ASP A 178 -6.04 -13.87 -4.25
C ASP A 178 -7.19 -12.86 -4.40
N TRP A 179 -6.93 -11.58 -4.12
CA TRP A 179 -7.93 -10.52 -4.29
C TRP A 179 -8.37 -10.37 -5.75
N ILE A 180 -7.43 -10.30 -6.70
CA ILE A 180 -7.74 -10.23 -8.14
C ILE A 180 -8.60 -11.42 -8.55
N THR A 181 -8.24 -12.63 -8.10
CA THR A 181 -8.96 -13.87 -8.41
C THR A 181 -10.38 -13.85 -7.86
N ALA A 182 -10.59 -13.28 -6.69
CA ALA A 182 -11.89 -13.24 -6.01
C ALA A 182 -12.84 -12.17 -6.58
N VAL A 183 -12.31 -11.14 -7.24
CA VAL A 183 -13.13 -10.08 -7.86
C VAL A 183 -13.68 -10.58 -9.20
N SER A 184 -15.00 -10.60 -9.36
CA SER A 184 -15.65 -11.05 -10.58
C SER A 184 -16.02 -9.93 -11.56
N SER A 185 -16.12 -8.69 -11.07
CA SER A 185 -16.49 -7.51 -11.88
C SER A 185 -16.00 -6.21 -11.22
N CYS A 186 -16.05 -5.12 -11.97
CA CYS A 186 -15.70 -3.77 -11.48
C CYS A 186 -16.80 -3.08 -10.67
N ASN A 187 -17.95 -3.70 -10.51
CA ASN A 187 -19.13 -3.13 -9.83
C ASN A 187 -19.28 -3.67 -8.42
#